data_03d449e7ec462f6e74eed28288a19aa5
#
_entry.id   03d449e7ec462f6e74eed28288a19aa5
#
_cell.length_a   1.000
_cell.length_b   1.000
_cell.length_c   1.000
_cell.angle_alpha   90.00
_cell.angle_beta   90.00
_cell.angle_gamma   90.00
#
_symmetry.space_group_name_H-M   'P 1'
#
loop_
_entity.id
_entity.type
_entity.pdbx_description
1 polymer ?
#
loop_
_entity_poly.entity_id
_entity_poly.type
_entity_poly.pdbx_seq_one_letter_code
_entity_poly.pdbx_strand_id
1 'polypeptide(L)'
;MNEIVKYNNHMNLINFDSFTATDFNVFFALCSIFKEKGDTCITLSFSEIKRLIDYKSTSQERFIEDLNTMNTKLQQVNSKTKVNNITLSLILFPTYIIDENKKTLSIRINPDFAFLLNDLTSHF
;
A
#
# COMPACT_ATOMS: atom_id res chain seq x y z
N MET A 1 23.08 4.55 -16.35
CA MET A 1 22.31 4.75 -15.13
C MET A 1 21.70 3.42 -14.71
N ASN A 2 21.74 3.12 -13.46
CA ASN A 2 21.21 1.85 -13.00
C ASN A 2 19.69 1.92 -12.78
N GLU A 3 19.08 0.77 -12.71
CA GLU A 3 17.63 0.62 -12.51
C GLU A 3 17.14 1.25 -11.21
N ILE A 4 17.95 1.19 -10.16
CA ILE A 4 17.63 1.68 -8.83
C ILE A 4 17.26 3.17 -8.85
N VAL A 5 18.04 3.96 -9.56
CA VAL A 5 17.79 5.41 -9.67
C VAL A 5 16.47 5.69 -10.37
N LYS A 6 16.13 4.93 -11.41
CA LYS A 6 14.86 5.09 -12.12
C LYS A 6 13.68 4.81 -11.21
N TYR A 7 13.73 3.74 -10.42
CA TYR A 7 12.64 3.36 -9.53
C TYR A 7 12.48 4.35 -8.38
N ASN A 8 13.57 4.91 -7.87
CA ASN A 8 13.49 5.96 -6.86
C ASN A 8 12.75 7.18 -7.40
N ASN A 9 12.96 7.53 -8.65
CA ASN A 9 12.26 8.63 -9.30
C ASN A 9 10.77 8.33 -9.44
N HIS A 10 10.39 7.06 -9.65
CA HIS A 10 8.98 6.65 -9.69
C HIS A 10 8.26 6.95 -8.38
N MET A 11 8.90 6.70 -7.25
CA MET A 11 8.30 6.98 -5.95
C MET A 11 7.98 8.45 -5.77
N ASN A 12 8.81 9.32 -6.30
CA ASN A 12 8.58 10.76 -6.24
C ASN A 12 7.37 11.21 -7.08
N LEU A 13 6.90 10.36 -7.99
CA LEU A 13 5.76 10.65 -8.86
C LEU A 13 4.47 9.99 -8.41
N ILE A 14 4.48 9.34 -7.25
CA ILE A 14 3.27 8.73 -6.69
C ILE A 14 2.37 9.83 -6.15
N ASN A 15 1.11 9.74 -6.50
CA ASN A 15 0.11 10.70 -6.06
C ASN A 15 -0.48 10.29 -4.72
N PHE A 16 -0.26 11.11 -3.69
CA PHE A 16 -0.80 10.92 -2.35
C PHE A 16 -1.71 12.06 -1.91
N ASP A 17 -2.28 12.80 -2.85
CA ASP A 17 -3.00 14.05 -2.56
C ASP A 17 -4.11 13.91 -1.52
N SER A 18 -4.79 12.76 -1.49
CA SER A 18 -5.89 12.53 -0.56
C SER A 18 -5.44 11.96 0.79
N PHE A 19 -4.14 11.72 0.98
CA PHE A 19 -3.66 11.05 2.19
C PHE A 19 -3.55 12.01 3.36
N THR A 20 -4.04 11.54 4.51
CA THR A 20 -3.79 12.16 5.82
C THR A 20 -2.54 11.54 6.43
N ALA A 21 -2.09 12.09 7.58
CA ALA A 21 -0.98 11.51 8.32
C ALA A 21 -1.26 10.06 8.72
N THR A 22 -2.50 9.76 9.12
CA THR A 22 -2.91 8.40 9.46
C THR A 22 -2.82 7.48 8.24
N ASP A 23 -3.24 7.95 7.07
CA ASP A 23 -3.16 7.18 5.83
C ASP A 23 -1.73 6.82 5.49
N PHE A 24 -0.80 7.76 5.64
CA PHE A 24 0.63 7.49 5.42
C PHE A 24 1.15 6.44 6.40
N ASN A 25 0.74 6.50 7.67
CA ASN A 25 1.15 5.51 8.65
C ASN A 25 0.71 4.10 8.25
N VAL A 26 -0.53 3.98 7.79
CA VAL A 26 -1.06 2.70 7.29
C VAL A 26 -0.30 2.24 6.05
N PHE A 27 -0.07 3.14 5.11
CA PHE A 27 0.67 2.84 3.89
C PHE A 27 2.07 2.30 4.20
N PHE A 28 2.82 2.99 5.06
CA PHE A 28 4.17 2.56 5.42
C PHE A 28 4.17 1.26 6.21
N ALA A 29 3.17 1.04 7.07
CA ALA A 29 3.04 -0.21 7.80
C ALA A 29 2.81 -1.39 6.83
N LEU A 30 1.92 -1.21 5.84
CA LEU A 30 1.69 -2.22 4.82
C LEU A 30 2.94 -2.51 4.00
N CYS A 31 3.65 -1.46 3.59
CA CYS A 31 4.90 -1.60 2.84
C CYS A 31 5.94 -2.40 3.63
N SER A 32 6.04 -2.16 4.92
CA SER A 32 6.96 -2.89 5.79
C SER A 32 6.61 -4.37 5.85
N ILE A 33 5.32 -4.69 5.93
CA ILE A 33 4.86 -6.07 5.97
C ILE A 33 5.16 -6.79 4.66
N PHE A 34 4.88 -6.16 3.53
CA PHE A 34 5.18 -6.73 2.22
C PHE A 34 6.66 -6.99 2.07
N LYS A 35 7.49 -6.05 2.48
CA LYS A 35 8.94 -6.21 2.42
C LYS A 35 9.41 -7.37 3.27
N GLU A 36 8.93 -7.45 4.51
CA GLU A 36 9.34 -8.49 5.45
C GLU A 36 8.94 -9.89 4.96
N LYS A 37 7.73 -10.03 4.44
CA LYS A 37 7.23 -11.34 3.98
C LYS A 37 7.77 -11.74 2.63
N GLY A 38 8.18 -10.79 1.81
CA GLY A 38 8.66 -11.05 0.45
C GLY A 38 7.59 -11.53 -0.52
N ASP A 39 6.32 -11.47 -0.13
CA ASP A 39 5.18 -11.88 -0.94
C ASP A 39 4.50 -10.68 -1.58
N THR A 40 3.73 -10.93 -2.64
CA THR A 40 2.92 -9.90 -3.29
C THR A 40 1.47 -9.90 -2.81
N CYS A 41 1.11 -10.82 -1.92
CA CYS A 41 -0.22 -10.90 -1.33
C CYS A 41 -0.08 -11.17 0.17
N ILE A 42 -0.77 -10.37 0.98
CA ILE A 42 -0.82 -10.57 2.43
C ILE A 42 -2.27 -10.63 2.89
N THR A 43 -2.51 -11.38 3.97
CA THR A 43 -3.80 -11.44 4.63
C THR A 43 -3.58 -11.12 6.10
N LEU A 44 -4.31 -10.14 6.60
CA LEU A 44 -4.23 -9.68 7.98
C LEU A 44 -5.60 -9.82 8.65
N SER A 45 -5.60 -10.21 9.92
CA SER A 45 -6.84 -10.17 10.70
C SER A 45 -7.18 -8.72 11.03
N PHE A 46 -8.45 -8.45 11.31
CA PHE A 46 -8.87 -7.11 11.75
C PHE A 46 -8.12 -6.72 13.03
N SER A 47 -7.89 -7.67 13.93
CA SER A 47 -7.15 -7.41 15.16
C SER A 47 -5.71 -6.96 14.89
N GLU A 48 -5.05 -7.59 13.93
CA GLU A 48 -3.69 -7.21 13.54
C GLU A 48 -3.65 -5.79 12.97
N ILE A 49 -4.63 -5.46 12.11
CA ILE A 49 -4.71 -4.13 11.51
C ILE A 49 -4.95 -3.09 12.58
N LYS A 50 -5.90 -3.34 13.49
CA LYS A 50 -6.21 -2.40 14.59
C LYS A 50 -4.98 -2.12 15.44
N ARG A 51 -4.15 -3.13 15.67
CA ARG A 51 -2.90 -2.96 16.42
C ARG A 51 -1.89 -2.11 15.65
N LEU A 52 -1.74 -2.38 14.35
CA LEU A 52 -0.78 -1.67 13.51
C LEU A 52 -1.07 -0.17 13.44
N ILE A 53 -2.33 0.21 13.39
CA ILE A 53 -2.72 1.61 13.24
C ILE A 53 -3.17 2.25 14.54
N ASP A 54 -3.05 1.53 15.66
CA ASP A 54 -3.48 1.99 16.99
C ASP A 54 -4.92 2.48 16.98
N TYR A 55 -5.81 1.62 16.46
CA TYR A 55 -7.22 1.96 16.26
C TYR A 55 -7.97 2.08 17.59
N LYS A 56 -8.60 3.21 17.83
CA LYS A 56 -9.19 3.55 19.13
C LYS A 56 -10.66 3.17 19.27
N SER A 57 -11.40 3.18 18.17
CA SER A 57 -12.83 2.88 18.20
C SER A 57 -13.06 1.39 18.47
N THR A 58 -14.11 1.07 19.24
CA THR A 58 -14.54 -0.30 19.47
C THR A 58 -15.68 -0.73 18.55
N SER A 59 -16.23 0.18 17.75
CA SER A 59 -17.31 -0.10 16.82
C SER A 59 -16.83 -0.91 15.62
N GLN A 60 -17.40 -2.09 15.43
CA GLN A 60 -17.09 -2.93 14.28
C GLN A 60 -17.57 -2.30 12.98
N GLU A 61 -18.76 -1.70 12.98
CA GLU A 61 -19.31 -1.04 11.81
C GLU A 61 -18.41 0.12 11.36
N ARG A 62 -17.95 0.92 12.30
CA ARG A 62 -17.04 2.03 12.00
C ARG A 62 -15.71 1.52 11.44
N PHE A 63 -15.20 0.43 11.98
CA PHE A 63 -13.95 -0.15 11.46
C PHE A 63 -14.10 -0.60 10.02
N ILE A 64 -15.22 -1.25 9.68
CA ILE A 64 -15.50 -1.66 8.29
C ILE A 64 -15.60 -0.43 7.37
N GLU A 65 -16.27 0.62 7.81
CA GLU A 65 -16.36 1.87 7.04
C GLU A 65 -14.97 2.48 6.80
N ASP A 66 -14.14 2.48 7.84
CA ASP A 66 -12.78 3.02 7.75
C ASP A 66 -11.92 2.18 6.81
N LEU A 67 -12.07 0.85 6.82
CA LEU A 67 -11.39 -0.03 5.87
C LEU A 67 -11.82 0.25 4.43
N ASN A 68 -13.11 0.49 4.21
CA ASN A 68 -13.62 0.83 2.88
C ASN A 68 -13.09 2.18 2.40
N THR A 69 -13.00 3.15 3.27
CA THR A 69 -12.41 4.45 2.96
C THR A 69 -10.93 4.28 2.60
N MET A 70 -10.21 3.50 3.39
CA MET A 70 -8.80 3.21 3.12
C MET A 70 -8.63 2.50 1.78
N ASN A 71 -9.51 1.55 1.46
CA ASN A 71 -9.49 0.87 0.17
C ASN A 71 -9.59 1.88 -0.98
N THR A 72 -10.56 2.82 -0.89
CA THR A 72 -10.73 3.84 -1.93
C THR A 72 -9.45 4.64 -2.14
N LYS A 73 -8.79 5.03 -1.05
CA LYS A 73 -7.55 5.79 -1.13
C LYS A 73 -6.40 4.97 -1.69
N LEU A 74 -6.24 3.73 -1.24
CA LEU A 74 -5.16 2.85 -1.71
C LEU A 74 -5.33 2.50 -3.18
N GLN A 75 -6.56 2.33 -3.66
CA GLN A 75 -6.83 2.04 -5.07
C GLN A 75 -6.46 3.23 -5.97
N GLN A 76 -6.41 4.42 -5.42
CA GLN A 76 -6.01 5.62 -6.17
C GLN A 76 -4.50 5.85 -6.18
N VAL A 77 -3.75 5.12 -5.37
CA VAL A 77 -2.29 5.28 -5.32
C VAL A 77 -1.69 4.68 -6.60
N ASN A 78 -1.10 5.54 -7.39
CA ASN A 78 -0.53 5.15 -8.66
C ASN A 78 0.74 5.93 -8.94
N SER A 79 1.55 5.42 -9.85
CA SER A 79 2.74 6.08 -10.34
C SER A 79 2.68 6.12 -11.86
N LYS A 80 3.03 7.25 -12.43
CA LYS A 80 3.12 7.41 -13.88
C LYS A 80 4.39 8.16 -14.22
N THR A 81 5.18 7.61 -15.11
CA THR A 81 6.41 8.23 -15.53
C THR A 81 6.69 7.96 -17.01
N LYS A 82 7.52 8.80 -17.61
CA LYS A 82 7.92 8.63 -18.99
C LYS A 82 9.44 8.65 -19.08
N VAL A 83 10.01 7.61 -19.67
CA VAL A 83 11.45 7.49 -19.89
C VAL A 83 11.67 6.99 -21.31
N ASN A 84 12.48 7.72 -22.09
CA ASN A 84 12.81 7.36 -23.46
C ASN A 84 11.57 7.12 -24.33
N ASN A 85 10.57 7.99 -24.21
CA ASN A 85 9.30 7.91 -24.92
C ASN A 85 8.44 6.70 -24.53
N ILE A 86 8.78 6.03 -23.44
CA ILE A 86 7.98 4.95 -22.89
C ILE A 86 7.25 5.46 -21.65
N THR A 87 5.92 5.33 -21.65
CA THR A 87 5.11 5.69 -20.48
C THR A 87 4.88 4.46 -19.64
N LEU A 88 5.28 4.51 -18.37
CA LEU A 88 5.00 3.46 -17.40
C LEU A 88 3.96 3.97 -16.43
N SER A 89 2.89 3.22 -16.26
CA SER A 89 1.84 3.51 -15.29
C SER A 89 1.66 2.29 -14.39
N LEU A 90 1.66 2.52 -13.09
CA LEU A 90 1.50 1.46 -12.08
C LEU A 90 0.37 1.81 -11.14
N ILE A 91 -0.49 0.83 -10.85
CA ILE A 91 -1.41 0.85 -9.71
C ILE A 91 -0.73 0.02 -8.63
N LEU A 92 -0.51 0.61 -7.46
CA LEU A 92 0.31 -0.01 -6.43
C LEU A 92 -0.37 -1.20 -5.76
N PHE A 93 -1.67 -1.07 -5.47
CA PHE A 93 -2.45 -2.10 -4.78
C PHE A 93 -3.65 -2.50 -5.65
N PRO A 94 -3.46 -3.44 -6.60
CA PRO A 94 -4.53 -3.79 -7.54
C PRO A 94 -5.67 -4.58 -6.92
N THR A 95 -5.48 -5.17 -5.75
CA THR A 95 -6.51 -6.00 -5.13
C THR A 95 -6.59 -5.73 -3.64
N TYR A 96 -7.81 -5.58 -3.14
CA TYR A 96 -8.11 -5.30 -1.75
C TYR A 96 -9.41 -6.03 -1.41
N ILE A 97 -9.35 -7.03 -0.52
CA ILE A 97 -10.49 -7.87 -0.19
C ILE A 97 -10.80 -7.77 1.30
N ILE A 98 -11.98 -7.27 1.62
CA ILE A 98 -12.48 -7.22 2.99
C ILE A 98 -13.45 -8.41 3.17
N ASP A 99 -13.08 -9.34 4.04
CA ASP A 99 -13.94 -10.47 4.38
C ASP A 99 -14.51 -10.27 5.78
N GLU A 100 -15.77 -9.84 5.86
CA GLU A 100 -16.41 -9.55 7.14
C GLU A 100 -16.72 -10.81 7.93
N ASN A 101 -16.87 -11.96 7.26
CA ASN A 101 -17.14 -13.22 7.92
C ASN A 101 -15.89 -13.76 8.62
N LYS A 102 -14.77 -13.73 7.93
CA LYS A 102 -13.48 -14.17 8.50
C LYS A 102 -12.79 -13.08 9.30
N LYS A 103 -13.27 -11.85 9.18
CA LYS A 103 -12.66 -10.66 9.79
C LYS A 103 -11.21 -10.52 9.37
N THR A 104 -11.00 -10.55 8.06
CA THR A 104 -9.68 -10.43 7.45
C THR A 104 -9.67 -9.40 6.33
N LEU A 105 -8.49 -8.88 6.07
CA LEU A 105 -8.20 -8.03 4.93
C LEU A 105 -7.08 -8.66 4.14
N SER A 106 -7.31 -8.89 2.84
CA SER A 106 -6.28 -9.37 1.93
C SER A 106 -5.93 -8.26 0.95
N ILE A 107 -4.64 -8.00 0.79
CA ILE A 107 -4.14 -6.96 -0.10
C ILE A 107 -3.09 -7.56 -1.01
N ARG A 108 -3.18 -7.25 -2.31
CA ARG A 108 -2.12 -7.54 -3.27
C ARG A 108 -1.37 -6.27 -3.60
N ILE A 109 -0.07 -6.38 -3.69
CA ILE A 109 0.78 -5.32 -4.19
C ILE A 109 1.20 -5.66 -5.62
N ASN A 110 1.30 -4.65 -6.47
CA ASN A 110 1.82 -4.83 -7.82
C ASN A 110 3.25 -5.35 -7.74
N PRO A 111 3.60 -6.46 -8.43
CA PRO A 111 4.96 -7.02 -8.37
C PRO A 111 6.05 -6.03 -8.76
N ASP A 112 5.78 -5.16 -9.72
CA ASP A 112 6.75 -4.14 -10.14
C ASP A 112 6.99 -3.13 -9.02
N PHE A 113 5.95 -2.80 -8.27
CA PHE A 113 6.09 -1.94 -7.09
C PHE A 113 6.78 -2.67 -5.94
N ALA A 114 6.53 -3.97 -5.78
CA ALA A 114 7.21 -4.76 -4.74
C ALA A 114 8.73 -4.74 -4.96
N PHE A 115 9.17 -4.84 -6.19
CA PHE A 115 10.58 -4.72 -6.53
C PHE A 115 11.13 -3.33 -6.15
N LEU A 116 10.40 -2.28 -6.54
CA LEU A 116 10.74 -0.91 -6.22
C LEU A 116 10.83 -0.69 -4.70
N LEU A 117 9.87 -1.25 -3.97
CA LEU A 117 9.78 -1.11 -2.52
C LEU A 117 10.99 -1.71 -1.81
N ASN A 118 11.41 -2.92 -2.23
CA ASN A 118 12.58 -3.56 -1.66
C ASN A 118 13.84 -2.72 -1.82
N ASP A 119 13.94 -2.07 -2.95
CA ASP A 119 15.06 -1.23 -3.28
C ASP A 119 15.07 0.06 -2.47
N LEU A 120 13.91 0.71 -2.42
CA LEU A 120 13.76 2.00 -1.70
C LEU A 120 13.93 1.86 -0.21
N THR A 121 13.33 0.82 0.37
CA THR A 121 13.35 0.68 1.83
C THR A 121 14.73 0.30 2.38
N SER A 122 15.64 -0.12 1.53
CA SER A 122 17.01 -0.35 1.95
C SER A 122 17.77 0.96 2.24
N HIS A 123 17.21 2.10 1.83
CA HIS A 123 17.79 3.42 2.01
C HIS A 123 17.15 4.23 3.15
N PHE A 124 16.17 3.68 3.80
CA PHE A 124 15.52 4.35 4.93
C PHE A 124 16.08 3.85 6.28
#